data_872b52edd92c3014c0dd543f713b7bba
#
_entry.id   872b52edd92c3014c0dd543f713b7bba
#
_cell.length_a   1.000
_cell.length_b   1.000
_cell.length_c   1.000
_cell.angle_alpha   90.00
_cell.angle_beta   90.00
_cell.angle_gamma   90.00
#
_symmetry.space_group_name_H-M   'P 1'
#
loop_
_entity.id
_entity.type
_entity.pdbx_description
1 polymer ?
#
loop_
_entity_poly.entity_id
_entity_poly.type
_entity_poly.pdbx_seq_one_letter_code
_entity_poly.pdbx_strand_id
1 'polypeptide(L)'
;MNEFDEIRPYHDEELPQIYEELIADPMFQQVMGAVMPNVPFQGIAMKMRGCKTKLEFQKAFCYALLKDIMQKATKGVTLNHDALTDKQQAYTYISNHRDIILDSGFLDVLLVENGMDTVEIAIGDNLLIYPWIKKVVRINKSFIVQRALTMRQMLESSARMSRYMHYAIGEKKQSIWIAQREGRAKDSDDRTQDSILKMMAMGGEGDIIDRLMALNIAPLAISYEYDPCDFLKAQEFQQKRDIEGFKKSQADDLINMQTGLFGYKGRVHFQPAACINEALAKLDRSMPKQELFTTISALIDKGIHANYRIYPNNYVALDLLNGTTEYAANYTDEDKQTFLGYLDQQIARIQLPNKDVDFLRTKLLEMYANPLKNYLNAQA
;
A
#
# COMPACT_ATOMS: atom_id res chain seq x y z
N MET A 1 -10.56 21.33 20.98
CA MET A 1 -9.71 20.60 19.99
C MET A 1 -10.12 19.14 20.11
N ASN A 2 -10.51 18.50 19.02
CA ASN A 2 -10.87 17.07 19.03
C ASN A 2 -9.57 16.26 19.17
N GLU A 3 -9.59 15.12 19.88
CA GLU A 3 -8.40 14.26 20.07
C GLU A 3 -7.76 13.79 18.76
N PHE A 4 -8.49 13.81 17.64
CA PHE A 4 -8.05 13.39 16.34
C PHE A 4 -7.51 14.51 15.42
N ASP A 5 -7.60 15.79 15.81
CA ASP A 5 -7.29 16.94 14.94
C ASP A 5 -5.88 16.91 14.36
N GLU A 6 -4.91 16.32 15.07
CA GLU A 6 -3.53 16.19 14.60
C GLU A 6 -3.32 15.11 13.53
N ILE A 7 -4.17 14.08 13.54
CA ILE A 7 -3.97 12.89 12.69
C ILE A 7 -5.03 12.73 11.59
N ARG A 8 -6.27 13.18 11.79
CA ARG A 8 -7.39 12.97 10.85
C ARG A 8 -7.20 13.68 9.51
N PRO A 9 -7.86 13.25 8.43
CA PRO A 9 -8.10 14.09 7.26
C PRO A 9 -8.77 15.40 7.66
N TYR A 10 -8.61 16.45 6.85
CA TYR A 10 -9.35 17.68 7.06
C TYR A 10 -10.86 17.47 6.90
N HIS A 11 -11.67 18.23 7.63
CA HIS A 11 -13.09 18.39 7.30
C HIS A 11 -13.24 19.25 6.04
N ASP A 12 -14.36 19.10 5.33
CA ASP A 12 -14.55 19.84 4.08
C ASP A 12 -14.64 21.36 4.31
N GLU A 13 -15.10 21.78 5.48
CA GLU A 13 -15.18 23.19 5.91
C GLU A 13 -13.79 23.82 6.13
N GLU A 14 -12.76 23.02 6.38
CA GLU A 14 -11.38 23.51 6.55
C GLU A 14 -10.68 23.73 5.20
N LEU A 15 -11.18 23.13 4.11
CA LEU A 15 -10.49 23.13 2.80
C LEU A 15 -10.21 24.53 2.25
N PRO A 16 -11.12 25.52 2.33
CA PRO A 16 -10.83 26.84 1.78
C PRO A 16 -9.58 27.47 2.40
N GLN A 17 -9.41 27.39 3.71
CA GLN A 17 -8.21 27.91 4.40
C GLN A 17 -6.97 27.13 3.98
N ILE A 18 -7.04 25.80 3.96
CA ILE A 18 -5.89 24.95 3.62
C ILE A 18 -5.46 25.15 2.17
N TYR A 19 -6.39 25.41 1.25
CA TYR A 19 -6.05 25.76 -0.14
C TYR A 19 -5.26 27.06 -0.22
N GLU A 20 -5.67 28.11 0.50
CA GLU A 20 -4.92 29.37 0.48
C GLU A 20 -3.51 29.21 1.05
N GLU A 21 -3.34 28.40 2.11
CA GLU A 21 -2.04 28.10 2.68
C GLU A 21 -1.14 27.32 1.70
N LEU A 22 -1.70 26.38 0.93
CA LEU A 22 -0.97 25.63 -0.11
C LEU A 22 -0.64 26.53 -1.31
N ILE A 23 -1.59 27.35 -1.75
CA ILE A 23 -1.42 28.26 -2.89
C ILE A 23 -0.32 29.29 -2.58
N ALA A 24 -0.16 29.71 -1.33
CA ALA A 24 0.89 30.61 -0.89
C ALA A 24 2.27 29.95 -0.72
N ASP A 25 2.36 28.61 -0.68
CA ASP A 25 3.62 27.88 -0.45
C ASP A 25 4.46 27.82 -1.75
N PRO A 26 5.69 28.40 -1.78
CA PRO A 26 6.51 28.41 -2.99
C PRO A 26 6.96 27.03 -3.46
N MET A 27 7.20 26.08 -2.52
CA MET A 27 7.60 24.71 -2.88
C MET A 27 6.43 23.96 -3.51
N PHE A 28 5.23 24.12 -2.96
CA PHE A 28 4.02 23.55 -3.57
C PHE A 28 3.80 24.10 -4.98
N GLN A 29 3.95 25.43 -5.19
CA GLN A 29 3.86 26.04 -6.52
C GLN A 29 4.85 25.42 -7.51
N GLN A 30 6.12 25.29 -7.09
CA GLN A 30 7.17 24.69 -7.91
C GLN A 30 6.85 23.25 -8.30
N VAL A 31 6.42 22.43 -7.33
CA VAL A 31 6.08 21.03 -7.58
C VAL A 31 4.86 20.90 -8.48
N MET A 32 3.82 21.69 -8.25
CA MET A 32 2.64 21.68 -9.11
C MET A 32 2.94 22.13 -10.54
N GLY A 33 3.85 23.11 -10.72
CA GLY A 33 4.34 23.51 -12.02
C GLY A 33 5.09 22.38 -12.76
N ALA A 34 5.83 21.55 -12.03
CA ALA A 34 6.50 20.38 -12.61
C ALA A 34 5.53 19.22 -12.93
N VAL A 35 4.54 18.99 -12.08
CA VAL A 35 3.52 17.92 -12.26
C VAL A 35 2.51 18.28 -13.35
N MET A 36 2.16 19.56 -13.50
CA MET A 36 1.18 20.07 -14.45
C MET A 36 1.78 21.20 -15.33
N PRO A 37 2.81 20.91 -16.14
CA PRO A 37 3.60 21.95 -16.84
C PRO A 37 2.79 22.77 -17.85
N ASN A 38 1.69 22.20 -18.34
CA ASN A 38 0.83 22.85 -19.33
C ASN A 38 -0.30 23.69 -18.71
N VAL A 39 -0.40 23.74 -17.38
CA VAL A 39 -1.45 24.47 -16.67
C VAL A 39 -0.80 25.62 -15.87
N PRO A 40 -1.12 26.90 -16.15
CA PRO A 40 -0.65 27.99 -15.32
C PRO A 40 -1.07 27.80 -13.86
N PHE A 41 -0.19 28.13 -12.91
CA PHE A 41 -0.45 27.91 -11.49
C PHE A 41 -1.74 28.60 -11.01
N GLN A 42 -2.08 29.77 -11.56
CA GLN A 42 -3.34 30.45 -11.27
C GLN A 42 -4.56 29.60 -11.64
N GLY A 43 -4.49 28.82 -12.73
CA GLY A 43 -5.54 27.88 -13.12
C GLY A 43 -5.66 26.72 -12.12
N ILE A 44 -4.52 26.22 -11.62
CA ILE A 44 -4.50 25.20 -10.56
C ILE A 44 -5.15 25.74 -9.29
N ALA A 45 -4.75 26.94 -8.85
CA ALA A 45 -5.32 27.62 -7.68
C ALA A 45 -6.83 27.84 -7.80
N MET A 46 -7.30 28.31 -8.97
CA MET A 46 -8.73 28.48 -9.23
C MET A 46 -9.48 27.15 -9.14
N LYS A 47 -8.93 26.09 -9.73
CA LYS A 47 -9.52 24.74 -9.67
C LYS A 47 -9.57 24.20 -8.25
N MET A 48 -8.52 24.41 -7.43
CA MET A 48 -8.52 24.05 -6.00
C MET A 48 -9.64 24.76 -5.24
N ARG A 49 -9.78 26.09 -5.38
CA ARG A 49 -10.85 26.89 -4.74
C ARG A 49 -12.25 26.46 -5.16
N GLY A 50 -12.38 25.87 -6.35
CA GLY A 50 -13.64 25.29 -6.86
C GLY A 50 -14.06 24.00 -6.17
N CYS A 51 -13.13 23.24 -5.60
CA CYS A 51 -13.42 21.98 -4.92
C CYS A 51 -13.98 22.26 -3.51
N LYS A 52 -15.20 21.80 -3.25
CA LYS A 52 -15.90 21.99 -1.96
C LYS A 52 -15.72 20.80 -1.02
N THR A 53 -15.42 19.62 -1.56
CA THR A 53 -15.20 18.39 -0.81
C THR A 53 -13.87 17.76 -1.16
N LYS A 54 -13.36 16.91 -0.26
CA LYS A 54 -12.15 16.11 -0.51
C LYS A 54 -12.30 15.22 -1.74
N LEU A 55 -13.48 14.64 -1.95
CA LEU A 55 -13.75 13.81 -3.11
C LEU A 55 -13.70 14.61 -4.43
N GLU A 56 -14.21 15.85 -4.43
CA GLU A 56 -14.05 16.74 -5.58
C GLU A 56 -12.59 17.06 -5.87
N PHE A 57 -11.79 17.32 -4.84
CA PHE A 57 -10.35 17.53 -4.98
C PHE A 57 -9.66 16.26 -5.53
N GLN A 58 -9.95 15.09 -4.98
CA GLN A 58 -9.41 13.82 -5.48
C GLN A 58 -9.76 13.61 -6.96
N LYS A 59 -11.02 13.83 -7.36
CA LYS A 59 -11.45 13.72 -8.76
C LYS A 59 -10.78 14.77 -9.67
N ALA A 60 -10.59 15.98 -9.17
CA ALA A 60 -10.04 17.08 -9.96
C ALA A 60 -8.53 16.97 -10.21
N PHE A 61 -7.76 16.40 -9.26
CA PHE A 61 -6.30 16.36 -9.30
C PHE A 61 -5.74 14.94 -9.29
N CYS A 62 -6.09 14.13 -8.29
CA CYS A 62 -5.49 12.82 -8.12
C CYS A 62 -5.97 11.82 -9.18
N TYR A 63 -7.28 11.77 -9.45
CA TYR A 63 -7.87 10.80 -10.37
C TYR A 63 -7.29 10.93 -11.80
N ALA A 64 -7.24 12.15 -12.34
CA ALA A 64 -6.71 12.37 -13.69
C ALA A 64 -5.24 11.96 -13.80
N LEU A 65 -4.41 12.31 -12.81
CA LEU A 65 -3.01 11.93 -12.75
C LEU A 65 -2.84 10.41 -12.64
N LEU A 66 -3.60 9.76 -11.77
CA LEU A 66 -3.52 8.31 -11.57
C LEU A 66 -4.00 7.54 -12.82
N LYS A 67 -5.03 8.02 -13.51
CA LYS A 67 -5.48 7.44 -14.79
C LYS A 67 -4.41 7.55 -15.88
N ASP A 68 -3.71 8.67 -15.97
CA ASP A 68 -2.59 8.84 -16.90
C ASP A 68 -1.44 7.86 -16.56
N ILE A 69 -1.11 7.70 -15.28
CA ILE A 69 -0.12 6.72 -14.84
C ILE A 69 -0.57 5.27 -15.15
N MET A 70 -1.83 4.93 -14.87
CA MET A 70 -2.40 3.62 -15.24
C MET A 70 -2.20 3.34 -16.72
N GLN A 71 -2.51 4.31 -17.57
CA GLN A 71 -2.40 4.16 -19.01
C GLN A 71 -0.96 4.04 -19.51
N LYS A 72 -0.01 4.81 -18.93
CA LYS A 72 1.38 4.89 -19.40
C LYS A 72 2.29 3.82 -18.80
N ALA A 73 2.04 3.44 -17.53
CA ALA A 73 2.93 2.59 -16.74
C ALA A 73 2.39 1.17 -16.50
N THR A 74 1.18 0.83 -17.02
CA THR A 74 0.60 -0.51 -16.84
C THR A 74 0.01 -1.06 -18.15
N LYS A 75 -0.22 -2.37 -18.17
CA LYS A 75 -1.06 -3.06 -19.19
C LYS A 75 -2.54 -3.16 -18.76
N GLY A 76 -2.93 -2.41 -17.75
CA GLY A 76 -4.25 -2.38 -17.17
C GLY A 76 -4.23 -2.63 -15.67
N VAL A 77 -5.15 -1.94 -14.98
CA VAL A 77 -5.39 -2.08 -13.54
C VAL A 77 -6.83 -2.52 -13.35
N THR A 78 -7.05 -3.59 -12.60
CA THR A 78 -8.36 -4.22 -12.45
C THR A 78 -8.70 -4.47 -10.98
N LEU A 79 -9.99 -4.46 -10.66
CA LEU A 79 -10.55 -4.79 -9.36
C LEU A 79 -11.58 -5.90 -9.51
N ASN A 80 -11.46 -6.96 -8.69
CA ASN A 80 -12.56 -7.87 -8.43
C ASN A 80 -13.02 -7.66 -6.99
N HIS A 81 -14.23 -7.14 -6.79
CA HIS A 81 -14.79 -6.80 -5.49
C HIS A 81 -15.94 -7.73 -5.06
N ASP A 82 -16.14 -8.84 -5.76
CA ASP A 82 -17.30 -9.73 -5.60
C ASP A 82 -17.41 -10.37 -4.20
N ALA A 83 -16.28 -10.53 -3.49
CA ALA A 83 -16.26 -11.10 -2.14
C ALA A 83 -16.86 -10.16 -1.07
N LEU A 84 -17.00 -8.86 -1.36
CA LEU A 84 -17.59 -7.85 -0.48
C LEU A 84 -18.91 -7.36 -1.11
N THR A 85 -20.00 -8.04 -0.79
CA THR A 85 -21.30 -7.82 -1.43
C THR A 85 -22.00 -6.54 -0.98
N ASP A 86 -21.78 -6.12 0.26
CA ASP A 86 -22.35 -4.87 0.77
C ASP A 86 -21.41 -3.69 0.48
N LYS A 87 -21.71 -2.97 -0.61
CA LYS A 87 -20.95 -1.78 -1.03
C LYS A 87 -21.17 -0.55 -0.15
N GLN A 88 -22.14 -0.58 0.75
CA GLN A 88 -22.43 0.51 1.70
C GLN A 88 -21.72 0.31 3.04
N GLN A 89 -21.28 -0.90 3.32
CA GLN A 89 -20.52 -1.19 4.53
C GLN A 89 -19.12 -0.60 4.45
N ALA A 90 -18.68 0.04 5.54
CA ALA A 90 -17.31 0.47 5.67
C ALA A 90 -16.40 -0.71 6.06
N TYR A 91 -15.28 -0.87 5.36
CA TYR A 91 -14.30 -1.92 5.58
C TYR A 91 -12.92 -1.34 5.90
N THR A 92 -12.16 -2.05 6.73
CA THR A 92 -10.73 -1.85 6.86
C THR A 92 -10.01 -2.79 5.89
N TYR A 93 -9.59 -2.26 4.73
CA TYR A 93 -8.77 -3.00 3.77
C TYR A 93 -7.35 -3.11 4.32
N ILE A 94 -6.95 -4.33 4.72
CA ILE A 94 -5.57 -4.64 5.09
C ILE A 94 -4.90 -5.33 3.92
N SER A 95 -3.84 -4.76 3.35
CA SER A 95 -3.20 -5.30 2.16
C SER A 95 -1.72 -5.58 2.32
N ASN A 96 -1.18 -6.48 1.49
CA ASN A 96 0.23 -6.46 1.15
C ASN A 96 0.59 -5.11 0.50
N HIS A 97 1.89 -4.76 0.47
CA HIS A 97 2.33 -3.42 0.07
C HIS A 97 3.39 -3.48 -1.02
N ARG A 98 3.06 -3.01 -2.23
CA ARG A 98 3.91 -3.02 -3.42
C ARG A 98 4.50 -1.64 -3.72
N ASP A 99 3.68 -0.59 -3.67
CA ASP A 99 4.06 0.77 -4.02
C ASP A 99 3.65 1.77 -2.93
N ILE A 100 4.51 2.76 -2.65
CA ILE A 100 4.29 3.74 -1.56
C ILE A 100 3.04 4.60 -1.80
N ILE A 101 2.74 4.93 -3.06
CA ILE A 101 1.66 5.85 -3.44
C ILE A 101 0.53 5.11 -4.14
N LEU A 102 0.88 4.20 -5.07
CA LEU A 102 -0.08 3.68 -6.03
C LEU A 102 -0.97 2.58 -5.48
N ASP A 103 -0.59 1.90 -4.40
CA ASP A 103 -1.46 0.87 -3.81
C ASP A 103 -2.79 1.48 -3.35
N SER A 104 -2.74 2.53 -2.54
CA SER A 104 -3.95 3.26 -2.13
C SER A 104 -4.53 4.12 -3.25
N GLY A 105 -3.67 4.75 -4.08
CA GLY A 105 -4.11 5.61 -5.16
C GLY A 105 -4.89 4.84 -6.23
N PHE A 106 -4.40 3.69 -6.68
CA PHE A 106 -5.12 2.85 -7.65
C PHE A 106 -6.39 2.25 -7.04
N LEU A 107 -6.35 1.87 -5.75
CA LEU A 107 -7.55 1.42 -5.04
C LEU A 107 -8.65 2.50 -5.10
N ASP A 108 -8.32 3.74 -4.76
CA ASP A 108 -9.27 4.86 -4.78
C ASP A 108 -9.89 5.08 -6.17
N VAL A 109 -9.06 5.04 -7.23
CA VAL A 109 -9.57 5.14 -8.61
C VAL A 109 -10.55 4.01 -8.93
N LEU A 110 -10.17 2.78 -8.59
CA LEU A 110 -10.99 1.59 -8.86
C LEU A 110 -12.30 1.60 -8.07
N LEU A 111 -12.28 2.03 -6.81
CA LEU A 111 -13.49 2.16 -5.99
C LEU A 111 -14.45 3.18 -6.60
N VAL A 112 -13.95 4.37 -6.99
CA VAL A 112 -14.78 5.41 -7.64
C VAL A 112 -15.37 4.91 -8.96
N GLU A 113 -14.60 4.19 -9.78
CA GLU A 113 -15.10 3.61 -11.04
C GLU A 113 -16.18 2.54 -10.82
N ASN A 114 -16.20 1.91 -9.64
CA ASN A 114 -17.23 0.94 -9.24
C ASN A 114 -18.38 1.56 -8.42
N GLY A 115 -18.47 2.90 -8.36
CA GLY A 115 -19.53 3.62 -7.67
C GLY A 115 -19.44 3.63 -6.15
N MET A 116 -18.25 3.37 -5.60
CA MET A 116 -17.94 3.41 -4.17
C MET A 116 -17.17 4.69 -3.81
N ASP A 117 -17.16 5.05 -2.52
CA ASP A 117 -16.32 6.16 -2.03
C ASP A 117 -14.86 5.72 -1.88
N THR A 118 -13.95 6.69 -1.92
CA THR A 118 -12.52 6.49 -1.67
C THR A 118 -12.26 6.14 -0.22
N VAL A 119 -11.15 5.47 0.07
CA VAL A 119 -10.76 5.09 1.44
C VAL A 119 -10.05 6.24 2.17
N GLU A 120 -10.04 6.18 3.50
CA GLU A 120 -9.07 6.92 4.30
C GLU A 120 -7.76 6.12 4.41
N ILE A 121 -6.63 6.79 4.16
CA ILE A 121 -5.34 6.14 3.95
C ILE A 121 -4.46 6.31 5.19
N ALA A 122 -3.99 5.21 5.78
CA ALA A 122 -2.98 5.25 6.84
C ALA A 122 -1.60 5.59 6.26
N ILE A 123 -1.03 6.77 6.57
CA ILE A 123 0.28 7.21 6.07
C ILE A 123 1.25 7.50 7.21
N GLY A 124 2.49 6.98 7.11
CA GLY A 124 3.55 7.26 8.07
C GLY A 124 4.06 8.70 7.97
N ASP A 125 4.28 9.35 9.12
CA ASP A 125 4.78 10.73 9.19
C ASP A 125 6.21 10.90 8.65
N ASN A 126 6.98 9.81 8.57
CA ASN A 126 8.32 9.81 7.95
C ASN A 126 8.32 10.20 6.46
N LEU A 127 7.18 10.13 5.79
CA LEU A 127 6.99 10.56 4.39
C LEU A 127 6.61 12.04 4.29
N LEU A 128 6.25 12.69 5.39
CA LEU A 128 5.74 14.06 5.45
C LEU A 128 6.85 15.08 5.73
N ILE A 129 7.91 15.03 4.92
CA ILE A 129 9.14 15.83 5.11
C ILE A 129 8.95 17.34 4.96
N TYR A 130 7.89 17.79 4.28
CA TYR A 130 7.54 19.19 4.12
C TYR A 130 6.11 19.49 4.62
N PRO A 131 5.86 20.66 5.22
CA PRO A 131 4.53 21.03 5.72
C PRO A 131 3.42 20.96 4.66
N TRP A 132 3.71 21.33 3.42
CA TRP A 132 2.74 21.27 2.33
C TRP A 132 2.34 19.83 1.97
N ILE A 133 3.26 18.87 2.08
CA ILE A 133 2.95 17.43 1.85
C ILE A 133 1.92 16.96 2.87
N LYS A 134 2.12 17.30 4.16
CA LYS A 134 1.16 16.97 5.22
C LYS A 134 -0.24 17.50 4.93
N LYS A 135 -0.33 18.72 4.36
CA LYS A 135 -1.63 19.29 3.96
C LYS A 135 -2.25 18.52 2.79
N VAL A 136 -1.49 18.27 1.73
CA VAL A 136 -1.98 17.56 0.54
C VAL A 136 -2.49 16.15 0.88
N VAL A 137 -1.73 15.37 1.66
CA VAL A 137 -2.17 14.01 2.01
C VAL A 137 -3.42 14.01 2.88
N ARG A 138 -3.58 14.99 3.81
CA ARG A 138 -4.79 15.12 4.62
C ARG A 138 -6.01 15.58 3.83
N ILE A 139 -5.83 16.39 2.78
CA ILE A 139 -6.89 16.67 1.80
C ILE A 139 -7.24 15.39 1.04
N ASN A 140 -6.25 14.56 0.72
CA ASN A 140 -6.44 13.28 0.03
C ASN A 140 -6.87 12.16 0.99
N LYS A 141 -7.67 12.48 2.00
CA LYS A 141 -8.23 11.55 3.00
C LYS A 141 -7.19 10.72 3.77
N SER A 142 -5.92 11.13 3.87
CA SER A 142 -4.96 10.39 4.67
C SER A 142 -5.02 10.78 6.14
N PHE A 143 -4.94 9.78 7.04
CA PHE A 143 -4.69 9.96 8.46
C PHE A 143 -3.26 9.54 8.82
N ILE A 144 -2.66 10.24 9.80
CA ILE A 144 -1.23 10.19 10.05
C ILE A 144 -0.89 9.16 11.12
N VAL A 145 0.02 8.24 10.76
CA VAL A 145 0.66 7.28 11.66
C VAL A 145 1.97 7.88 12.17
N GLN A 146 2.00 8.29 13.43
CA GLN A 146 3.19 8.87 14.06
C GLN A 146 4.19 7.77 14.43
N ARG A 147 5.47 7.93 14.08
CA ARG A 147 6.51 6.89 14.23
C ARG A 147 7.68 7.29 15.13
N ALA A 148 8.24 8.48 14.97
CA ALA A 148 9.45 8.91 15.67
C ALA A 148 9.16 9.37 17.11
N LEU A 149 8.73 8.43 17.99
CA LEU A 149 8.24 8.72 19.34
C LEU A 149 8.98 7.91 20.41
N THR A 150 9.00 8.44 21.63
CA THR A 150 9.36 7.63 22.82
C THR A 150 8.35 6.50 23.00
N MET A 151 8.71 5.45 23.75
CA MET A 151 7.84 4.28 23.95
C MET A 151 6.46 4.68 24.53
N ARG A 152 6.41 5.63 25.49
CA ARG A 152 5.15 6.14 26.04
C ARG A 152 4.31 6.86 24.99
N GLN A 153 4.93 7.77 24.24
CA GLN A 153 4.26 8.51 23.17
C GLN A 153 3.77 7.58 22.06
N MET A 154 4.53 6.51 21.76
CA MET A 154 4.15 5.49 20.77
C MET A 154 2.86 4.77 21.21
N LEU A 155 2.73 4.39 22.50
CA LEU A 155 1.52 3.76 23.02
C LEU A 155 0.32 4.71 22.96
N GLU A 156 0.49 5.96 23.37
CA GLU A 156 -0.58 6.99 23.34
C GLU A 156 -1.02 7.27 21.89
N SER A 157 -0.08 7.41 20.97
CA SER A 157 -0.35 7.60 19.53
C SER A 157 -1.04 6.41 18.90
N SER A 158 -0.59 5.18 19.21
CA SER A 158 -1.21 3.94 18.73
C SER A 158 -2.65 3.80 19.25
N ALA A 159 -2.89 4.09 20.51
CA ALA A 159 -4.24 4.07 21.09
C ALA A 159 -5.15 5.12 20.44
N ARG A 160 -4.66 6.35 20.21
CA ARG A 160 -5.40 7.41 19.52
C ARG A 160 -5.72 7.00 18.07
N MET A 161 -4.76 6.45 17.35
CA MET A 161 -4.96 5.96 16.00
C MET A 161 -6.00 4.84 15.94
N SER A 162 -5.94 3.90 16.87
CA SER A 162 -6.92 2.82 16.97
C SER A 162 -8.33 3.37 17.20
N ARG A 163 -8.51 4.31 18.17
CA ARG A 163 -9.82 4.96 18.39
C ARG A 163 -10.29 5.71 17.14
N TYR A 164 -9.37 6.36 16.42
CA TYR A 164 -9.72 7.01 15.16
C TYR A 164 -10.23 6.02 14.11
N MET A 165 -9.59 4.84 13.96
CA MET A 165 -10.04 3.80 13.03
C MET A 165 -11.44 3.30 13.41
N HIS A 166 -11.71 3.04 14.68
CA HIS A 166 -13.04 2.65 15.15
C HIS A 166 -14.09 3.75 14.88
N TYR A 167 -13.74 5.01 15.10
CA TYR A 167 -14.61 6.16 14.77
C TYR A 167 -14.88 6.23 13.25
N ALA A 168 -13.87 6.07 12.42
CA ALA A 168 -14.01 6.13 10.96
C ALA A 168 -14.93 5.02 10.43
N ILE A 169 -14.74 3.78 10.86
CA ILE A 169 -15.55 2.62 10.46
C ILE A 169 -16.95 2.67 11.10
N GLY A 170 -17.03 2.88 12.41
CA GLY A 170 -18.26 2.76 13.19
C GLY A 170 -19.21 3.94 13.04
N GLU A 171 -18.70 5.17 13.11
CA GLU A 171 -19.49 6.39 13.14
C GLU A 171 -19.52 7.11 11.79
N LYS A 172 -18.34 7.37 11.19
CA LYS A 172 -18.27 8.03 9.88
C LYS A 172 -18.72 7.15 8.73
N LYS A 173 -18.78 5.83 8.92
CA LYS A 173 -19.05 4.84 7.86
C LYS A 173 -18.08 4.98 6.67
N GLN A 174 -16.83 5.30 6.99
CA GLN A 174 -15.77 5.53 6.01
C GLN A 174 -14.80 4.35 6.00
N SER A 175 -14.59 3.73 4.85
CA SER A 175 -13.60 2.68 4.68
C SER A 175 -12.17 3.20 4.85
N ILE A 176 -11.28 2.33 5.33
CA ILE A 176 -9.87 2.61 5.59
C ILE A 176 -8.99 1.67 4.76
N TRP A 177 -7.86 2.15 4.30
CA TRP A 177 -6.76 1.32 3.80
C TRP A 177 -5.55 1.41 4.74
N ILE A 178 -4.98 0.26 5.08
CA ILE A 178 -3.74 0.13 5.85
C ILE A 178 -2.92 -1.05 5.32
N ALA A 179 -1.59 -0.88 5.25
CA ALA A 179 -0.69 -1.98 4.92
C ALA A 179 -0.61 -3.00 6.09
N GLN A 180 -0.51 -4.28 5.77
CA GLN A 180 -0.42 -5.38 6.75
C GLN A 180 0.85 -5.37 7.61
N ARG A 181 1.81 -4.53 7.24
CA ARG A 181 3.12 -4.40 7.91
C ARG A 181 3.69 -3.00 7.77
N GLU A 182 4.68 -2.69 8.59
CA GLU A 182 5.50 -1.51 8.40
C GLU A 182 6.41 -1.67 7.17
N GLY A 183 6.25 -0.76 6.20
CA GLY A 183 6.99 -0.78 4.95
C GLY A 183 6.64 -1.95 4.03
N ARG A 184 7.27 -1.99 2.86
CA ARG A 184 7.07 -3.01 1.83
C ARG A 184 7.93 -4.25 2.09
N ALA A 185 7.39 -5.45 1.89
CA ALA A 185 8.18 -6.68 1.83
C ALA A 185 9.07 -6.63 0.58
N LYS A 186 10.40 -6.65 0.76
CA LYS A 186 11.33 -6.46 -0.36
C LYS A 186 11.49 -7.71 -1.21
N ASP A 187 11.28 -8.86 -0.62
CA ASP A 187 11.28 -10.18 -1.25
C ASP A 187 9.88 -10.64 -1.67
N SER A 188 8.87 -9.80 -1.47
CA SER A 188 7.45 -10.13 -1.70
C SER A 188 6.95 -11.36 -0.92
N ASP A 189 7.64 -11.80 0.14
CA ASP A 189 7.09 -12.70 1.15
C ASP A 189 6.27 -11.85 2.15
N ASP A 190 5.03 -11.64 1.78
CA ASP A 190 4.13 -10.75 2.51
C ASP A 190 3.57 -11.45 3.74
N ARG A 191 3.82 -10.85 4.92
CA ARG A 191 3.33 -11.37 6.21
C ARG A 191 2.76 -10.24 7.04
N THR A 192 1.60 -10.51 7.65
CA THR A 192 0.95 -9.58 8.57
C THR A 192 1.75 -9.47 9.86
N GLN A 193 2.07 -8.26 10.27
CA GLN A 193 2.71 -8.02 11.56
C GLN A 193 1.67 -7.95 12.68
N ASP A 194 1.81 -8.80 13.70
CA ASP A 194 0.96 -8.79 14.89
C ASP A 194 0.86 -7.42 15.54
N SER A 195 1.89 -6.58 15.42
CA SER A 195 1.91 -5.22 15.96
C SER A 195 0.82 -4.32 15.38
N ILE A 196 0.45 -4.52 14.11
CA ILE A 196 -0.65 -3.81 13.46
C ILE A 196 -1.98 -4.18 14.12
N LEU A 197 -2.24 -5.48 14.32
CA LEU A 197 -3.45 -5.97 14.98
C LEU A 197 -3.51 -5.56 16.45
N LYS A 198 -2.36 -5.62 17.16
CA LYS A 198 -2.25 -5.15 18.55
C LYS A 198 -2.62 -3.67 18.65
N MET A 199 -2.14 -2.84 17.72
CA MET A 199 -2.51 -1.45 17.64
C MET A 199 -4.01 -1.29 17.36
N MET A 200 -4.56 -1.97 16.35
CA MET A 200 -5.99 -1.89 15.98
C MET A 200 -6.93 -2.30 17.12
N ALA A 201 -6.52 -3.25 17.96
CA ALA A 201 -7.29 -3.71 19.11
C ALA A 201 -7.15 -2.82 20.37
N MET A 202 -6.42 -1.70 20.33
CA MET A 202 -6.30 -0.79 21.49
C MET A 202 -7.53 0.07 21.71
N GLY A 203 -8.28 0.40 20.65
CA GLY A 203 -9.57 1.10 20.69
C GLY A 203 -10.75 0.11 20.65
N GLY A 204 -11.97 0.67 20.67
CA GLY A 204 -13.20 -0.10 20.62
C GLY A 204 -13.61 -0.69 21.98
N GLU A 205 -14.76 -1.35 21.99
CA GLU A 205 -15.36 -1.96 23.18
C GLU A 205 -15.27 -3.50 23.13
N GLY A 206 -15.43 -4.15 24.28
CA GLY A 206 -15.39 -5.61 24.39
C GLY A 206 -13.97 -6.18 24.47
N ASP A 207 -13.82 -7.46 24.15
CA ASP A 207 -12.52 -8.13 24.09
C ASP A 207 -11.77 -7.85 22.77
N ILE A 208 -10.62 -8.50 22.58
CA ILE A 208 -9.79 -8.31 21.38
C ILE A 208 -10.55 -8.68 20.09
N ILE A 209 -11.32 -9.77 20.13
CA ILE A 209 -12.09 -10.26 18.97
C ILE A 209 -13.20 -9.25 18.64
N ASP A 210 -13.96 -8.79 19.64
CA ASP A 210 -15.04 -7.81 19.42
C ASP A 210 -14.51 -6.52 18.81
N ARG A 211 -13.37 -6.02 19.32
CA ARG A 211 -12.73 -4.81 18.82
C ARG A 211 -12.26 -4.95 17.37
N LEU A 212 -11.66 -6.09 17.00
CA LEU A 212 -11.24 -6.33 15.62
C LEU A 212 -12.43 -6.58 14.68
N MET A 213 -13.48 -7.26 15.15
CA MET A 213 -14.73 -7.42 14.38
C MET A 213 -15.39 -6.07 14.06
N ALA A 214 -15.38 -5.12 15.00
CA ALA A 214 -15.94 -3.78 14.82
C ALA A 214 -15.25 -2.98 13.69
N LEU A 215 -14.05 -3.39 13.27
CA LEU A 215 -13.30 -2.76 12.18
C LEU A 215 -13.62 -3.36 10.80
N ASN A 216 -14.43 -4.41 10.69
CA ASN A 216 -14.79 -5.05 9.42
C ASN A 216 -13.57 -5.31 8.52
N ILE A 217 -12.60 -6.07 9.04
CA ILE A 217 -11.33 -6.30 8.34
C ILE A 217 -11.55 -7.12 7.07
N ALA A 218 -11.17 -6.56 5.93
CA ALA A 218 -11.17 -7.20 4.62
C ALA A 218 -9.72 -7.31 4.12
N PRO A 219 -9.13 -8.51 4.10
CA PRO A 219 -7.82 -8.72 3.50
C PRO A 219 -7.86 -8.35 2.01
N LEU A 220 -6.91 -7.55 1.54
CA LEU A 220 -6.85 -7.09 0.15
C LEU A 220 -5.56 -7.55 -0.52
N ALA A 221 -5.67 -8.41 -1.52
CA ALA A 221 -4.56 -8.80 -2.37
C ALA A 221 -4.26 -7.73 -3.42
N ILE A 222 -2.99 -7.31 -3.50
CA ILE A 222 -2.48 -6.41 -4.54
C ILE A 222 -1.40 -7.16 -5.31
N SER A 223 -1.65 -7.44 -6.58
CA SER A 223 -0.76 -8.20 -7.46
C SER A 223 -0.24 -7.32 -8.59
N TYR A 224 1.07 -7.13 -8.64
CA TYR A 224 1.79 -6.46 -9.72
C TYR A 224 2.54 -7.50 -10.55
N GLU A 225 2.39 -7.48 -11.88
CA GLU A 225 3.15 -8.37 -12.77
C GLU A 225 4.65 -8.07 -12.70
N TYR A 226 5.02 -6.78 -12.66
CA TYR A 226 6.37 -6.31 -12.46
C TYR A 226 6.43 -5.27 -11.35
N ASP A 227 7.39 -5.38 -10.46
CA ASP A 227 7.66 -4.39 -9.42
C ASP A 227 8.69 -3.38 -9.95
N PRO A 228 8.32 -2.13 -10.22
CA PRO A 228 9.28 -1.17 -10.79
C PRO A 228 10.46 -0.84 -9.89
N CYS A 229 10.35 -1.14 -8.58
CA CYS A 229 11.40 -0.94 -7.59
C CYS A 229 12.23 -2.19 -7.30
N ASP A 230 12.06 -3.28 -8.05
CA ASP A 230 12.69 -4.57 -7.77
C ASP A 230 14.22 -4.49 -7.73
N PHE A 231 14.85 -3.80 -8.69
CA PHE A 231 16.30 -3.60 -8.72
C PHE A 231 16.80 -2.79 -7.51
N LEU A 232 16.05 -1.80 -7.03
CA LEU A 232 16.37 -1.04 -5.81
C LEU A 232 16.27 -1.91 -4.56
N LYS A 233 15.29 -2.82 -4.53
CA LYS A 233 15.11 -3.79 -3.45
C LYS A 233 16.25 -4.83 -3.44
N ALA A 234 16.61 -5.35 -4.62
CA ALA A 234 17.74 -6.27 -4.78
C ALA A 234 19.07 -5.60 -4.39
N GLN A 235 19.29 -4.35 -4.82
CA GLN A 235 20.44 -3.54 -4.42
C GLN A 235 20.52 -3.39 -2.90
N GLU A 236 19.42 -3.08 -2.25
CA GLU A 236 19.38 -2.94 -0.79
C GLU A 236 19.68 -4.25 -0.08
N PHE A 237 19.27 -5.41 -0.61
CA PHE A 237 19.66 -6.71 -0.04
C PHE A 237 21.18 -6.91 -0.08
N GLN A 238 21.83 -6.59 -1.20
CA GLN A 238 23.30 -6.68 -1.28
C GLN A 238 23.99 -5.68 -0.36
N GLN A 239 23.53 -4.44 -0.32
CA GLN A 239 24.09 -3.43 0.59
C GLN A 239 23.96 -3.84 2.07
N LYS A 240 22.85 -4.45 2.47
CA LYS A 240 22.68 -4.97 3.84
C LYS A 240 23.55 -6.18 4.13
N ARG A 241 23.83 -7.01 3.13
CA ARG A 241 24.76 -8.13 3.25
C ARG A 241 26.21 -7.65 3.42
N ASP A 242 26.62 -6.66 2.63
CA ASP A 242 28.03 -6.25 2.46
C ASP A 242 28.45 -5.13 3.42
N ILE A 243 27.50 -4.34 3.95
CA ILE A 243 27.75 -3.17 4.79
C ILE A 243 27.07 -3.35 6.15
N GLU A 244 27.87 -3.53 7.19
CA GLU A 244 27.35 -3.61 8.56
C GLU A 244 26.60 -2.33 8.96
N GLY A 245 25.40 -2.50 9.51
CA GLY A 245 24.55 -1.37 9.94
C GLY A 245 23.95 -0.52 8.84
N PHE A 246 23.97 -0.97 7.59
CA PHE A 246 23.38 -0.24 6.45
C PHE A 246 21.93 0.18 6.74
N LYS A 247 21.65 1.47 6.55
CA LYS A 247 20.31 2.06 6.63
C LYS A 247 20.07 2.93 5.40
N LYS A 248 18.85 2.86 4.88
CA LYS A 248 18.39 3.77 3.83
C LYS A 248 18.40 5.22 4.29
N SER A 249 18.70 6.12 3.38
CA SER A 249 18.52 7.56 3.53
C SER A 249 17.09 7.99 3.11
N GLN A 250 16.71 9.22 3.46
CA GLN A 250 15.46 9.82 2.94
C GLN A 250 15.49 10.01 1.42
N ALA A 251 16.68 10.25 0.85
CA ALA A 251 16.83 10.33 -0.61
C ALA A 251 16.48 9.01 -1.31
N ASP A 252 16.81 7.87 -0.71
CA ASP A 252 16.46 6.56 -1.24
C ASP A 252 14.93 6.36 -1.27
N ASP A 253 14.20 6.89 -0.29
CA ASP A 253 12.74 6.81 -0.28
C ASP A 253 12.12 7.66 -1.40
N LEU A 254 12.65 8.84 -1.68
CA LEU A 254 12.22 9.68 -2.82
C LEU A 254 12.49 8.99 -4.16
N ILE A 255 13.66 8.37 -4.34
CA ILE A 255 13.99 7.59 -5.53
C ILE A 255 13.03 6.41 -5.69
N ASN A 256 12.71 5.70 -4.61
CA ASN A 256 11.74 4.62 -4.62
C ASN A 256 10.33 5.10 -4.99
N MET A 257 9.88 6.25 -4.44
CA MET A 257 8.58 6.83 -4.78
C MET A 257 8.51 7.21 -6.27
N GLN A 258 9.52 7.90 -6.79
CA GLN A 258 9.57 8.30 -8.20
C GLN A 258 9.64 7.07 -9.13
N THR A 259 10.49 6.08 -8.80
CA THR A 259 10.62 4.84 -9.57
C THR A 259 9.31 4.04 -9.55
N GLY A 260 8.67 3.92 -8.38
CA GLY A 260 7.39 3.27 -8.24
C GLY A 260 6.30 3.96 -9.05
N LEU A 261 6.22 5.28 -8.97
CA LEU A 261 5.17 6.06 -9.63
C LEU A 261 5.22 5.91 -11.17
N PHE A 262 6.39 6.05 -11.78
CA PHE A 262 6.54 6.11 -13.24
C PHE A 262 7.06 4.83 -13.89
N GLY A 263 7.57 3.87 -13.13
CA GLY A 263 8.10 2.62 -13.66
C GLY A 263 7.03 1.67 -14.17
N TYR A 264 7.39 0.84 -15.13
CA TYR A 264 6.49 -0.12 -15.74
C TYR A 264 6.08 -1.24 -14.76
N LYS A 265 4.79 -1.59 -14.75
CA LYS A 265 4.18 -2.53 -13.79
C LYS A 265 3.54 -3.76 -14.45
N GLY A 266 3.42 -3.77 -15.79
CA GLY A 266 2.63 -4.80 -16.46
C GLY A 266 1.16 -4.73 -16.05
N ARG A 267 0.54 -5.88 -15.82
CA ARG A 267 -0.83 -5.99 -15.32
C ARG A 267 -0.84 -5.79 -13.80
N VAL A 268 -1.86 -5.08 -13.30
CA VAL A 268 -2.06 -4.86 -11.87
C VAL A 268 -3.47 -5.31 -11.50
N HIS A 269 -3.61 -6.03 -10.38
CA HIS A 269 -4.88 -6.55 -9.94
C HIS A 269 -5.08 -6.34 -8.45
N PHE A 270 -6.29 -5.90 -8.08
CA PHE A 270 -6.76 -5.73 -6.71
C PHE A 270 -7.89 -6.71 -6.46
N GLN A 271 -7.82 -7.46 -5.36
CA GLN A 271 -8.88 -8.41 -4.99
C GLN A 271 -9.01 -8.51 -3.48
N PRO A 272 -10.05 -7.89 -2.87
CA PRO A 272 -10.38 -8.16 -1.48
C PRO A 272 -10.91 -9.58 -1.33
N ALA A 273 -10.56 -10.20 -0.20
CA ALA A 273 -11.21 -11.39 0.32
C ALA A 273 -12.51 -11.00 1.06
N ALA A 274 -13.31 -11.97 1.43
CA ALA A 274 -14.43 -11.77 2.35
C ALA A 274 -13.95 -11.16 3.67
N CYS A 275 -14.79 -10.34 4.31
CA CYS A 275 -14.54 -9.82 5.64
C CYS A 275 -14.33 -10.98 6.64
N ILE A 276 -13.29 -10.89 7.47
CA ILE A 276 -12.91 -12.01 8.36
C ILE A 276 -13.77 -12.14 9.62
N ASN A 277 -14.82 -11.33 9.78
CA ASN A 277 -15.66 -11.32 10.99
C ASN A 277 -16.26 -12.70 11.31
N GLU A 278 -16.69 -13.46 10.30
CA GLU A 278 -17.21 -14.81 10.52
C GLU A 278 -16.13 -15.79 11.04
N ALA A 279 -14.90 -15.62 10.59
CA ALA A 279 -13.78 -16.42 11.07
C ALA A 279 -13.38 -15.99 12.49
N LEU A 280 -13.35 -14.68 12.77
CA LEU A 280 -13.07 -14.15 14.11
C LEU A 280 -14.09 -14.62 15.14
N ALA A 281 -15.37 -14.65 14.79
CA ALA A 281 -16.45 -15.10 15.69
C ALA A 281 -16.32 -16.57 16.14
N LYS A 282 -15.59 -17.39 15.37
CA LYS A 282 -15.36 -18.81 15.66
C LYS A 282 -14.11 -19.07 16.52
N LEU A 283 -13.28 -18.06 16.75
CA LEU A 283 -12.05 -18.22 17.54
C LEU A 283 -12.36 -18.44 19.04
N ASP A 284 -11.53 -19.25 19.67
CA ASP A 284 -11.59 -19.45 21.11
C ASP A 284 -11.12 -18.17 21.84
N ARG A 285 -12.06 -17.52 22.55
CA ARG A 285 -11.80 -16.29 23.33
C ARG A 285 -10.88 -16.51 24.53
N SER A 286 -10.67 -17.77 24.94
CA SER A 286 -9.73 -18.12 26.03
C SER A 286 -8.28 -18.29 25.56
N MET A 287 -8.04 -18.26 24.26
CA MET A 287 -6.71 -18.40 23.64
C MET A 287 -5.72 -17.35 24.21
N PRO A 288 -4.47 -17.71 24.49
CA PRO A 288 -3.43 -16.76 24.88
C PRO A 288 -3.29 -15.61 23.88
N LYS A 289 -3.17 -14.38 24.35
CA LYS A 289 -3.17 -13.18 23.49
C LYS A 289 -2.18 -13.25 22.33
N GLN A 290 -0.97 -13.77 22.56
CA GLN A 290 0.04 -13.87 21.48
C GLN A 290 -0.40 -14.85 20.40
N GLU A 291 -0.93 -16.01 20.79
CA GLU A 291 -1.45 -17.02 19.88
C GLU A 291 -2.65 -16.51 19.10
N LEU A 292 -3.56 -15.76 19.76
CA LEU A 292 -4.71 -15.13 19.14
C LEU A 292 -4.28 -14.17 18.02
N PHE A 293 -3.33 -13.26 18.28
CA PHE A 293 -2.85 -12.33 17.25
C PHE A 293 -2.16 -13.06 16.10
N THR A 294 -1.34 -14.07 16.38
CA THR A 294 -0.69 -14.88 15.34
C THR A 294 -1.72 -15.63 14.49
N THR A 295 -2.78 -16.17 15.11
CA THR A 295 -3.89 -16.83 14.39
C THR A 295 -4.63 -15.84 13.49
N ILE A 296 -4.93 -14.63 13.98
CA ILE A 296 -5.61 -13.59 13.19
C ILE A 296 -4.70 -13.10 12.06
N SER A 297 -3.40 -12.92 12.30
CA SER A 297 -2.43 -12.59 11.25
C SER A 297 -2.42 -13.64 10.15
N ALA A 298 -2.47 -14.93 10.51
CA ALA A 298 -2.53 -16.03 9.54
C ALA A 298 -3.85 -16.04 8.73
N LEU A 299 -4.99 -15.67 9.34
CA LEU A 299 -6.26 -15.51 8.61
C LEU A 299 -6.17 -14.38 7.56
N ILE A 300 -5.56 -13.25 7.92
CA ILE A 300 -5.36 -12.13 6.99
C ILE A 300 -4.41 -12.55 5.87
N ASP A 301 -3.28 -13.17 6.20
CA ASP A 301 -2.31 -13.67 5.23
C ASP A 301 -2.95 -14.66 4.26
N LYS A 302 -3.74 -15.62 4.77
CA LYS A 302 -4.49 -16.56 3.93
C LYS A 302 -5.46 -15.84 3.00
N GLY A 303 -6.18 -14.83 3.51
CA GLY A 303 -7.09 -14.01 2.71
C GLY A 303 -6.37 -13.24 1.59
N ILE A 304 -5.20 -12.68 1.85
CA ILE A 304 -4.37 -11.99 0.85
C ILE A 304 -3.80 -12.99 -0.16
N HIS A 305 -3.13 -14.04 0.33
CA HIS A 305 -2.38 -14.97 -0.51
C HIS A 305 -3.29 -15.79 -1.43
N ALA A 306 -4.45 -16.23 -0.95
CA ALA A 306 -5.42 -16.98 -1.76
C ALA A 306 -6.03 -16.16 -2.90
N ASN A 307 -5.96 -14.84 -2.82
CA ASN A 307 -6.51 -13.91 -3.81
C ASN A 307 -5.42 -13.25 -4.68
N TYR A 308 -4.17 -13.67 -4.59
CA TYR A 308 -3.16 -13.21 -5.53
C TYR A 308 -3.51 -13.61 -6.96
N ARG A 309 -3.37 -12.67 -7.88
CA ARG A 309 -3.30 -12.97 -9.30
C ARG A 309 -1.86 -13.34 -9.65
N ILE A 310 -1.67 -14.59 -10.04
CA ILE A 310 -0.37 -15.13 -10.44
C ILE A 310 -0.18 -14.91 -11.94
N TYR A 311 1.00 -14.44 -12.33
CA TYR A 311 1.38 -14.15 -13.71
C TYR A 311 2.47 -15.14 -14.19
N PRO A 312 2.68 -15.29 -15.52
CA PRO A 312 3.66 -16.23 -16.07
C PRO A 312 5.08 -16.07 -15.49
N ASN A 313 5.51 -14.84 -15.25
CA ASN A 313 6.82 -14.55 -14.65
C ASN A 313 7.00 -15.11 -13.23
N ASN A 314 5.92 -15.27 -12.45
CA ASN A 314 5.97 -15.89 -11.12
C ASN A 314 6.31 -17.39 -11.21
N TYR A 315 5.72 -18.10 -12.19
CA TYR A 315 5.99 -19.50 -12.44
C TYR A 315 7.41 -19.70 -12.99
N VAL A 316 7.82 -18.87 -13.97
CA VAL A 316 9.20 -18.89 -14.50
C VAL A 316 10.20 -18.67 -13.38
N ALA A 317 9.96 -17.70 -12.48
CA ALA A 317 10.85 -17.40 -11.36
C ALA A 317 11.00 -18.60 -10.41
N LEU A 318 9.90 -19.28 -10.10
CA LEU A 318 9.92 -20.42 -9.20
C LEU A 318 10.64 -21.62 -9.83
N ASP A 319 10.39 -21.93 -11.10
CA ASP A 319 11.09 -22.99 -11.83
C ASP A 319 12.60 -22.71 -11.91
N LEU A 320 13.00 -21.47 -12.20
CA LEU A 320 14.41 -21.08 -12.25
C LEU A 320 15.11 -21.19 -10.91
N LEU A 321 14.45 -20.79 -9.82
CA LEU A 321 15.00 -20.91 -8.46
C LEU A 321 15.21 -22.37 -8.04
N ASN A 322 14.27 -23.24 -8.40
CA ASN A 322 14.30 -24.65 -8.02
C ASN A 322 15.11 -25.51 -9.00
N GLY A 323 15.50 -24.97 -10.17
CA GLY A 323 16.14 -25.75 -11.24
C GLY A 323 15.19 -26.79 -11.84
N THR A 324 13.88 -26.49 -11.91
CA THR A 324 12.82 -27.38 -12.38
C THR A 324 12.09 -26.84 -13.60
N THR A 325 11.17 -27.62 -14.11
CA THR A 325 10.18 -27.24 -15.14
C THR A 325 8.77 -27.63 -14.68
N GLU A 326 8.54 -27.68 -13.36
CA GLU A 326 7.30 -28.15 -12.75
C GLU A 326 6.09 -27.34 -13.23
N TYR A 327 6.29 -26.04 -13.45
CA TYR A 327 5.23 -25.10 -13.84
C TYR A 327 5.27 -24.73 -15.32
N ALA A 328 6.00 -25.46 -16.17
CA ALA A 328 6.17 -25.15 -17.59
C ALA A 328 4.84 -25.04 -18.38
N ALA A 329 3.78 -25.67 -17.92
CA ALA A 329 2.44 -25.54 -18.50
C ALA A 329 1.77 -24.17 -18.25
N ASN A 330 2.31 -23.34 -17.34
CA ASN A 330 1.74 -22.06 -16.95
C ASN A 330 2.38 -20.85 -17.63
N TYR A 331 3.38 -21.05 -18.48
CA TYR A 331 4.05 -20.00 -19.23
C TYR A 331 4.55 -20.53 -20.60
N THR A 332 4.73 -19.62 -21.54
CA THR A 332 5.31 -19.92 -22.85
C THR A 332 6.82 -19.67 -22.85
N ASP A 333 7.53 -20.17 -23.88
CA ASP A 333 8.95 -19.82 -24.08
C ASP A 333 9.14 -18.29 -24.30
N GLU A 334 8.18 -17.62 -24.92
CA GLU A 334 8.18 -16.18 -25.08
C GLU A 334 8.07 -15.45 -23.72
N ASP A 335 7.18 -15.90 -22.83
CA ASP A 335 7.06 -15.36 -21.46
C ASP A 335 8.38 -15.51 -20.71
N LYS A 336 9.01 -16.70 -20.83
CA LYS A 336 10.30 -16.98 -20.20
C LYS A 336 11.41 -16.08 -20.73
N GLN A 337 11.54 -15.93 -22.06
CA GLN A 337 12.56 -15.07 -22.66
C GLN A 337 12.32 -13.59 -22.32
N THR A 338 11.07 -13.14 -22.34
CA THR A 338 10.68 -11.78 -21.95
C THR A 338 11.08 -11.49 -20.50
N PHE A 339 10.78 -12.42 -19.58
CA PHE A 339 11.14 -12.24 -18.18
C PHE A 339 12.65 -12.29 -17.94
N LEU A 340 13.39 -13.19 -18.59
CA LEU A 340 14.85 -13.22 -18.50
C LEU A 340 15.48 -11.92 -18.99
N GLY A 341 15.04 -11.40 -20.14
CA GLY A 341 15.49 -10.11 -20.68
C GLY A 341 15.15 -8.94 -19.73
N TYR A 342 13.99 -8.97 -19.08
CA TYR A 342 13.62 -8.00 -18.07
C TYR A 342 14.57 -8.06 -16.86
N LEU A 343 14.87 -9.25 -16.33
CA LEU A 343 15.81 -9.40 -15.20
C LEU A 343 17.20 -8.85 -15.54
N ASP A 344 17.69 -9.12 -16.75
CA ASP A 344 18.99 -8.60 -17.21
C ASP A 344 19.00 -7.06 -17.24
N GLN A 345 17.93 -6.45 -17.74
CA GLN A 345 17.76 -5.00 -17.74
C GLN A 345 17.72 -4.43 -16.31
N GLN A 346 17.00 -5.05 -15.39
CA GLN A 346 16.92 -4.59 -14.00
C GLN A 346 18.27 -4.73 -13.29
N ILE A 347 18.98 -5.82 -13.48
CA ILE A 347 20.32 -6.00 -12.96
C ILE A 347 21.28 -4.94 -13.52
N ALA A 348 21.19 -4.61 -14.82
CA ALA A 348 22.04 -3.59 -15.44
C ALA A 348 21.88 -2.20 -14.80
N ARG A 349 20.70 -1.86 -14.27
CA ARG A 349 20.41 -0.59 -13.56
C ARG A 349 21.12 -0.46 -12.22
N ILE A 350 21.47 -1.57 -11.57
CA ILE A 350 22.08 -1.55 -10.24
C ILE A 350 23.53 -1.03 -10.33
N GLN A 351 23.82 0.00 -9.55
CA GLN A 351 25.14 0.63 -9.47
C GLN A 351 25.77 0.35 -8.10
N LEU A 352 26.55 -0.72 -8.02
CA LEU A 352 27.31 -1.09 -6.81
C LEU A 352 28.77 -1.35 -7.18
N PRO A 353 29.74 -0.92 -6.36
CA PRO A 353 31.18 -1.15 -6.61
C PRO A 353 31.53 -2.65 -6.71
N ASN A 354 30.95 -3.46 -5.85
CA ASN A 354 31.17 -4.92 -5.77
C ASN A 354 29.89 -5.66 -6.17
N LYS A 355 29.35 -5.34 -7.35
CA LYS A 355 28.10 -5.89 -7.85
C LYS A 355 28.18 -7.41 -8.01
N ASP A 356 27.42 -8.13 -7.20
CA ASP A 356 27.28 -9.58 -7.21
C ASP A 356 26.04 -9.97 -8.05
N VAL A 357 26.26 -10.23 -9.33
CA VAL A 357 25.20 -10.49 -10.32
C VAL A 357 24.37 -11.71 -9.96
N ASP A 358 25.01 -12.79 -9.48
CA ASP A 358 24.31 -14.04 -9.15
C ASP A 358 23.42 -13.87 -7.91
N PHE A 359 23.93 -13.19 -6.89
CA PHE A 359 23.14 -12.84 -5.71
C PHE A 359 21.95 -11.94 -6.05
N LEU A 360 22.17 -10.89 -6.85
CA LEU A 360 21.11 -9.97 -7.24
C LEU A 360 20.04 -10.67 -8.08
N ARG A 361 20.46 -11.55 -9.01
CA ARG A 361 19.53 -12.37 -9.80
C ARG A 361 18.70 -13.28 -8.90
N THR A 362 19.33 -13.94 -7.94
CA THR A 362 18.62 -14.77 -6.96
C THR A 362 17.59 -13.97 -6.18
N LYS A 363 17.93 -12.76 -5.70
CA LYS A 363 16.98 -11.89 -4.97
C LYS A 363 15.82 -11.41 -5.83
N LEU A 364 16.05 -11.12 -7.10
CA LEU A 364 14.97 -10.80 -8.04
C LEU A 364 14.07 -12.02 -8.28
N LEU A 365 14.64 -13.20 -8.51
CA LEU A 365 13.84 -14.43 -8.67
C LEU A 365 13.02 -14.75 -7.42
N GLU A 366 13.59 -14.63 -6.21
CA GLU A 366 12.85 -14.81 -4.94
C GLU A 366 11.64 -13.88 -4.88
N MET A 367 11.82 -12.60 -5.22
CA MET A 367 10.76 -11.58 -5.21
C MET A 367 9.58 -11.96 -6.12
N TYR A 368 9.86 -12.51 -7.29
CA TYR A 368 8.80 -12.94 -8.22
C TYR A 368 8.25 -14.33 -7.91
N ALA A 369 9.01 -15.22 -7.26
CA ALA A 369 8.55 -16.56 -6.88
C ALA A 369 7.70 -16.58 -5.61
N ASN A 370 7.98 -15.71 -4.64
CA ASN A 370 7.31 -15.74 -3.33
C ASN A 370 5.79 -15.52 -3.39
N PRO A 371 5.22 -14.66 -4.25
CA PRO A 371 3.76 -14.57 -4.41
C PRO A 371 3.14 -15.93 -4.83
N LEU A 372 3.78 -16.67 -5.73
CA LEU A 372 3.31 -17.99 -6.13
C LEU A 372 3.42 -19.02 -4.98
N LYS A 373 4.54 -19.04 -4.25
CA LYS A 373 4.70 -19.91 -3.07
C LYS A 373 3.61 -19.65 -2.03
N ASN A 374 3.36 -18.37 -1.73
CA ASN A 374 2.34 -17.98 -0.78
C ASN A 374 0.93 -18.36 -1.27
N TYR A 375 0.64 -18.16 -2.56
CA TYR A 375 -0.62 -18.56 -3.18
C TYR A 375 -0.85 -20.08 -3.05
N LEU A 376 0.14 -20.89 -3.42
CA LEU A 376 0.05 -22.37 -3.33
C LEU A 376 -0.17 -22.83 -1.89
N ASN A 377 0.55 -22.26 -0.93
CA ASN A 377 0.37 -22.57 0.49
C ASN A 377 -1.01 -22.16 1.02
N ALA A 378 -1.62 -21.11 0.49
CA ALA A 378 -2.95 -20.68 0.92
C ALA A 378 -4.08 -21.53 0.33
N GLN A 379 -3.81 -22.27 -0.76
CA GLN A 379 -4.76 -23.22 -1.39
C GLN A 379 -4.70 -24.63 -0.76
N ALA A 380 -3.59 -24.98 -0.11
CA ALA A 380 -3.43 -26.21 0.64
C ALA A 380 -4.21 -26.18 1.97
#